data_c9f67b6a6aba2a945333a3be1a8da0c5
#
_entry.id   c9f67b6a6aba2a945333a3be1a8da0c5
#
_cell.length_a   1.000
_cell.length_b   1.000
_cell.length_c   1.000
_cell.angle_alpha   90.00
_cell.angle_beta   90.00
_cell.angle_gamma   90.00
#
_symmetry.space_group_name_H-M   'P 1'
#
loop_
_entity.id
_entity.type
_entity.pdbx_description
1 polymer ?
#
loop_
_entity_poly.entity_id
_entity_poly.type
_entity_poly.pdbx_seq_one_letter_code
_entity_poly.pdbx_strand_id
1 'polypeptide(L)'
;MVKSGDNINKEVSLAGAVQSGDSPVAEPAKKSSDGRLLKVGRVVMGVVLVLALVAIGICAFTDLDDQLGNYLAYSKYNIKSESDAGKLIYEGKEKPAIWWYEGQIKQTKDKQKQAKLYLELATYLSVFSDKKEMKLDKSLVYAKKAEDMLHSADTARVLSEIYTKRHEQDKANKYRELNVQRSGEKGKESIG
;
A
#
# COMPACT_ATOMS: atom_id res chain seq x y z
N MET A 1 25.29 -15.52 44.02
CA MET A 1 24.74 -14.67 45.08
C MET A 1 23.33 -14.29 44.65
N VAL A 2 22.31 -15.05 44.96
CA VAL A 2 21.55 -15.23 46.22
C VAL A 2 20.92 -13.94 46.72
N LYS A 3 19.62 -13.90 46.63
CA LYS A 3 18.55 -13.69 47.60
C LYS A 3 17.29 -13.24 46.86
N SER A 4 16.19 -13.98 46.74
CA SER A 4 15.29 -14.62 47.76
C SER A 4 14.67 -13.64 48.75
N GLY A 5 13.39 -13.67 48.81
CA GLY A 5 12.49 -13.02 49.77
C GLY A 5 11.07 -12.99 49.17
N ASP A 6 10.26 -13.96 49.28
CA ASP A 6 9.37 -14.43 50.36
C ASP A 6 8.31 -13.43 50.80
N ASN A 7 7.08 -13.86 50.51
CA ASN A 7 5.95 -14.08 51.48
C ASN A 7 5.18 -12.87 52.01
N ILE A 8 3.88 -12.92 51.94
CA ILE A 8 2.99 -13.20 53.09
C ILE A 8 1.52 -13.26 52.67
N ASN A 9 0.97 -14.44 52.93
CA ASN A 9 -0.47 -14.71 53.11
C ASN A 9 -1.09 -13.83 54.16
N LYS A 10 -2.33 -13.47 53.97
CA LYS A 10 -3.26 -13.29 55.14
C LYS A 10 -4.69 -13.69 54.77
N GLU A 11 -5.00 -14.90 55.11
CA GLU A 11 -6.38 -15.31 55.47
C GLU A 11 -6.83 -14.56 56.73
N VAL A 12 -8.08 -14.12 56.72
CA VAL A 12 -8.85 -13.96 57.96
C VAL A 12 -10.26 -14.43 57.69
N SER A 13 -10.55 -15.54 58.34
CA SER A 13 -11.86 -16.12 58.59
C SER A 13 -12.56 -15.41 59.77
N LEU A 14 -13.86 -15.38 59.78
CA LEU A 14 -14.81 -15.69 60.88
C LEU A 14 -16.14 -14.99 60.60
N ALA A 15 -17.15 -15.75 60.30
CA ALA A 15 -18.11 -16.44 61.19
C ALA A 15 -19.08 -15.49 61.91
N GLY A 16 -20.35 -15.74 61.67
CA GLY A 16 -21.39 -15.61 62.70
C GLY A 16 -22.52 -14.63 62.39
N ALA A 17 -23.65 -15.11 62.04
CA ALA A 17 -24.88 -15.07 62.88
C ALA A 17 -26.14 -15.22 62.03
N VAL A 18 -26.89 -16.20 62.41
CA VAL A 18 -28.29 -16.51 62.06
C VAL A 18 -29.18 -15.47 62.63
N GLN A 19 -30.16 -14.95 61.86
CA GLN A 19 -31.49 -14.62 62.39
C GLN A 19 -32.54 -14.72 61.29
N SER A 20 -33.52 -15.48 61.63
CA SER A 20 -34.82 -15.75 61.01
C SER A 20 -35.71 -14.50 60.97
N GLY A 21 -36.55 -14.44 59.95
CA GLY A 21 -37.72 -13.59 60.06
C GLY A 21 -38.33 -13.23 58.71
N ASP A 22 -39.51 -13.78 58.49
CA ASP A 22 -40.62 -13.30 57.69
C ASP A 22 -40.51 -13.25 56.18
N SER A 23 -41.25 -14.16 55.56
CA SER A 23 -41.78 -14.06 54.23
C SER A 23 -42.81 -12.95 54.08
N PRO A 24 -42.74 -12.17 53.03
CA PRO A 24 -43.99 -11.70 52.44
C PRO A 24 -44.04 -12.07 50.92
N VAL A 25 -45.15 -12.71 50.62
CA VAL A 25 -45.99 -12.54 49.43
C VAL A 25 -45.28 -12.30 48.08
N ALA A 26 -45.39 -13.33 47.29
CA ALA A 26 -45.00 -13.27 45.86
C ALA A 26 -45.88 -12.24 45.11
N GLU A 27 -45.26 -11.17 44.66
CA GLU A 27 -45.80 -10.36 43.57
C GLU A 27 -45.55 -11.07 42.21
N PRO A 28 -46.53 -11.02 41.28
CA PRO A 28 -46.39 -11.66 39.98
C PRO A 28 -45.30 -10.96 39.16
N ALA A 29 -44.32 -11.72 38.76
CA ALA A 29 -43.23 -11.29 37.90
C ALA A 29 -43.75 -10.53 36.67
N LYS A 30 -43.40 -9.25 36.55
CA LYS A 30 -43.53 -8.47 35.35
C LYS A 30 -42.80 -9.21 34.22
N LYS A 31 -43.55 -9.70 33.23
CA LYS A 31 -43.00 -10.22 31.98
C LYS A 31 -42.09 -9.14 31.38
N SER A 32 -40.81 -9.40 31.43
CA SER A 32 -39.77 -8.56 30.89
C SER A 32 -39.96 -8.39 29.39
N SER A 33 -39.82 -7.17 28.93
CA SER A 33 -39.93 -6.71 27.55
C SER A 33 -38.70 -7.13 26.68
N ASP A 34 -37.99 -8.17 27.08
CA ASP A 34 -36.68 -8.57 26.44
C ASP A 34 -36.78 -8.99 24.98
N GLY A 35 -37.98 -9.39 24.52
CA GLY A 35 -38.16 -9.80 23.10
C GLY A 35 -38.09 -8.67 22.08
N ARG A 36 -38.34 -7.40 22.50
CA ARG A 36 -38.25 -6.24 21.61
C ARG A 36 -36.80 -5.75 21.44
N LEU A 37 -36.02 -5.74 22.51
CA LEU A 37 -34.61 -5.35 22.51
C LEU A 37 -33.77 -6.31 21.67
N LEU A 38 -34.03 -7.62 21.74
CA LEU A 38 -33.37 -8.62 20.90
C LEU A 38 -33.67 -8.47 19.40
N LYS A 39 -34.91 -8.09 19.04
CA LYS A 39 -35.29 -7.83 17.65
C LYS A 39 -34.62 -6.56 17.11
N VAL A 40 -34.59 -5.48 17.91
CA VAL A 40 -33.90 -4.24 17.51
C VAL A 40 -32.40 -4.46 17.37
N GLY A 41 -31.77 -5.20 18.29
CA GLY A 41 -30.35 -5.54 18.20
C GLY A 41 -29.98 -6.31 16.91
N ARG A 42 -30.84 -7.26 16.49
CA ARG A 42 -30.65 -8.01 15.26
C ARG A 42 -30.77 -7.14 14.00
N VAL A 43 -31.71 -6.20 13.97
CA VAL A 43 -31.88 -5.26 12.84
C VAL A 43 -30.72 -4.30 12.78
N VAL A 44 -30.27 -3.73 13.90
CA VAL A 44 -29.11 -2.84 13.95
C VAL A 44 -27.84 -3.58 13.50
N MET A 45 -27.62 -4.81 13.97
CA MET A 45 -26.48 -5.63 13.54
C MET A 45 -26.51 -5.91 12.04
N GLY A 46 -27.69 -6.21 11.49
CA GLY A 46 -27.88 -6.41 10.04
C GLY A 46 -27.54 -5.14 9.23
N VAL A 47 -28.03 -3.98 9.67
CA VAL A 47 -27.71 -2.70 9.01
C VAL A 47 -26.22 -2.38 9.08
N VAL A 48 -25.57 -2.58 10.21
CA VAL A 48 -24.11 -2.38 10.34
C VAL A 48 -23.33 -3.30 9.43
N LEU A 49 -23.77 -4.56 9.29
CA LEU A 49 -23.11 -5.54 8.41
C LEU A 49 -23.27 -5.18 6.93
N VAL A 50 -24.45 -4.72 6.53
CA VAL A 50 -24.70 -4.22 5.16
C VAL A 50 -23.87 -2.97 4.87
N LEU A 51 -23.81 -2.02 5.81
CA LEU A 51 -22.98 -0.83 5.66
C LEU A 51 -21.48 -1.17 5.58
N ALA A 52 -21.01 -2.16 6.34
CA ALA A 52 -19.64 -2.65 6.25
C ALA A 52 -19.35 -3.31 4.90
N LEU A 53 -20.28 -4.12 4.37
CA LEU A 53 -20.14 -4.73 3.04
C LEU A 53 -20.17 -3.70 1.91
N VAL A 54 -21.02 -2.68 2.03
CA VAL A 54 -21.06 -1.55 1.08
C VAL A 54 -19.77 -0.76 1.16
N ALA A 55 -19.24 -0.47 2.35
CA ALA A 55 -17.96 0.21 2.51
C ALA A 55 -16.79 -0.61 1.90
N ILE A 56 -16.76 -1.93 2.11
CA ILE A 56 -15.78 -2.82 1.50
C ILE A 56 -15.94 -2.82 -0.03
N GLY A 57 -17.18 -2.87 -0.53
CA GLY A 57 -17.46 -2.80 -1.97
C GLY A 57 -17.02 -1.47 -2.57
N ILE A 58 -17.27 -0.34 -1.90
CA ILE A 58 -16.80 0.98 -2.34
C ILE A 58 -15.26 1.03 -2.32
N CYS A 59 -14.60 0.51 -1.28
CA CYS A 59 -13.14 0.44 -1.21
C CYS A 59 -12.53 -0.44 -2.31
N ALA A 60 -13.23 -1.52 -2.73
CA ALA A 60 -12.77 -2.39 -3.82
C ALA A 60 -12.96 -1.77 -5.22
N PHE A 61 -13.88 -0.81 -5.38
CA PHE A 61 -14.20 -0.17 -6.66
C PHE A 61 -13.70 1.28 -6.77
N THR A 62 -13.12 1.84 -5.72
CA THR A 62 -12.61 3.22 -5.76
C THR A 62 -11.10 3.23 -5.55
N ASP A 63 -10.44 4.26 -6.13
CA ASP A 63 -8.99 4.57 -5.96
C ASP A 63 -8.58 4.85 -4.49
N LEU A 64 -9.33 4.38 -3.50
CA LEU A 64 -9.06 4.60 -2.08
C LEU A 64 -7.73 3.99 -1.64
N ASP A 65 -7.38 2.82 -2.19
CA ASP A 65 -6.07 2.19 -1.93
C ASP A 65 -4.92 3.07 -2.40
N ASP A 66 -5.09 3.73 -3.56
CA ASP A 66 -4.11 4.64 -4.12
C ASP A 66 -4.02 5.94 -3.30
N GLN A 67 -5.15 6.48 -2.84
CA GLN A 67 -5.18 7.69 -2.01
C GLN A 67 -4.58 7.40 -0.62
N LEU A 68 -4.91 6.27 -0.02
CA LEU A 68 -4.34 5.85 1.26
C LEU A 68 -2.84 5.58 1.13
N GLY A 69 -2.42 4.95 0.04
CA GLY A 69 -1.03 4.70 -0.30
C GLY A 69 -0.23 5.99 -0.43
N ASN A 70 -0.76 6.98 -1.14
CA ASN A 70 -0.17 8.31 -1.26
C ASN A 70 -0.07 9.01 0.11
N TYR A 71 -1.15 9.00 0.89
CA TYR A 71 -1.16 9.59 2.22
C TYR A 71 -0.10 8.95 3.13
N LEU A 72 0.01 7.63 3.13
CA LEU A 72 1.02 6.90 3.89
C LEU A 72 2.45 7.18 3.39
N ALA A 73 2.64 7.33 2.08
CA ALA A 73 3.93 7.68 1.50
C ALA A 73 4.38 9.07 1.97
N TYR A 74 3.48 10.06 1.95
CA TYR A 74 3.79 11.41 2.40
C TYR A 74 3.95 11.52 3.92
N SER A 75 3.06 10.91 4.70
CA SER A 75 3.04 11.09 6.15
C SER A 75 4.09 10.25 6.87
N LYS A 76 4.25 8.99 6.50
CA LYS A 76 5.14 8.05 7.18
C LYS A 76 6.60 8.18 6.74
N TYR A 77 6.83 8.35 5.44
CA TYR A 77 8.18 8.33 4.86
C TYR A 77 8.69 9.72 4.48
N ASN A 78 7.84 10.76 4.59
CA ASN A 78 8.21 12.16 4.31
C ASN A 78 8.89 12.33 2.94
N ILE A 79 8.36 11.64 1.90
CA ILE A 79 8.91 11.67 0.55
C ILE A 79 8.59 13.02 -0.08
N LYS A 80 9.62 13.82 -0.33
CA LYS A 80 9.49 15.18 -0.90
C LYS A 80 10.01 15.26 -2.32
N SER A 81 10.81 14.29 -2.76
CA SER A 81 11.50 14.30 -4.04
C SER A 81 11.64 12.90 -4.64
N GLU A 82 11.93 12.84 -5.94
CA GLU A 82 12.28 11.61 -6.65
C GLU A 82 13.47 10.90 -6.00
N SER A 83 14.45 11.67 -5.51
CA SER A 83 15.61 11.13 -4.79
C SER A 83 15.21 10.41 -3.49
N ASP A 84 14.24 10.95 -2.74
CA ASP A 84 13.76 10.30 -1.51
C ASP A 84 13.03 8.99 -1.85
N ALA A 85 12.20 9.01 -2.91
CA ALA A 85 11.53 7.81 -3.40
C ALA A 85 12.54 6.77 -3.89
N GLY A 86 13.57 7.19 -4.62
CA GLY A 86 14.66 6.31 -5.07
C GLY A 86 15.40 5.64 -3.92
N LYS A 87 15.71 6.37 -2.85
CA LYS A 87 16.32 5.81 -1.63
C LYS A 87 15.47 4.71 -1.01
N LEU A 88 14.16 4.89 -0.95
CA LEU A 88 13.25 3.87 -0.42
C LEU A 88 13.26 2.59 -1.27
N ILE A 89 13.35 2.71 -2.60
CA ILE A 89 13.49 1.54 -3.48
C ILE A 89 14.83 0.82 -3.19
N TYR A 90 15.91 1.57 -3.04
CA TYR A 90 17.22 1.04 -2.66
C TYR A 90 17.16 0.29 -1.32
N GLU A 91 16.44 0.82 -0.35
CA GLU A 91 16.24 0.20 0.98
C GLU A 91 15.27 -1.00 0.95
N GLY A 92 14.74 -1.38 -0.21
CA GLY A 92 13.75 -2.46 -0.36
C GLY A 92 12.33 -2.09 0.04
N LYS A 93 12.07 -0.79 0.26
CA LYS A 93 10.75 -0.24 0.59
C LYS A 93 10.08 0.33 -0.66
N GLU A 94 9.93 -0.51 -1.70
CA GLU A 94 9.45 -0.07 -3.00
C GLU A 94 7.99 0.41 -3.00
N LYS A 95 7.10 -0.19 -2.21
CA LYS A 95 5.67 0.15 -2.23
C LYS A 95 5.39 1.64 -1.99
N PRO A 96 5.87 2.28 -0.90
CA PRO A 96 5.64 3.71 -0.68
C PRO A 96 6.26 4.58 -1.77
N ALA A 97 7.39 4.18 -2.35
CA ALA A 97 8.00 4.91 -3.45
C ALA A 97 7.16 4.81 -4.73
N ILE A 98 6.67 3.62 -5.08
CA ILE A 98 5.76 3.42 -6.22
C ILE A 98 4.50 4.27 -6.06
N TRP A 99 3.86 4.25 -4.90
CA TRP A 99 2.68 5.07 -4.63
C TRP A 99 2.96 6.56 -4.77
N TRP A 100 4.13 7.01 -4.31
CA TRP A 100 4.52 8.41 -4.49
C TRP A 100 4.64 8.78 -5.98
N TYR A 101 5.36 7.96 -6.77
CA TYR A 101 5.50 8.19 -8.22
C TYR A 101 4.14 8.18 -8.93
N GLU A 102 3.29 7.19 -8.65
CA GLU A 102 1.95 7.10 -9.23
C GLU A 102 1.08 8.29 -8.85
N GLY A 103 1.20 8.78 -7.62
CA GLY A 103 0.55 10.01 -7.17
C GLY A 103 1.01 11.25 -7.97
N GLN A 104 2.33 11.41 -8.17
CA GLN A 104 2.88 12.50 -8.98
C GLN A 104 2.44 12.41 -10.44
N ILE A 105 2.42 11.20 -11.01
CA ILE A 105 1.97 10.95 -12.38
C ILE A 105 0.49 11.32 -12.55
N LYS A 106 -0.38 10.95 -11.62
CA LYS A 106 -1.81 11.30 -11.65
C LYS A 106 -2.05 12.81 -11.52
N GLN A 107 -1.23 13.52 -10.75
CA GLN A 107 -1.38 14.96 -10.51
C GLN A 107 -0.88 15.83 -11.67
N THR A 108 0.08 15.35 -12.44
CA THR A 108 0.60 16.12 -13.58
C THR A 108 -0.21 15.88 -14.86
N LYS A 109 -0.57 16.98 -15.55
CA LYS A 109 -1.25 16.92 -16.86
C LYS A 109 -0.28 16.88 -18.03
N ASP A 110 0.98 17.18 -17.80
CA ASP A 110 2.03 17.21 -18.82
C ASP A 110 2.48 15.77 -19.13
N LYS A 111 2.22 15.33 -20.35
CA LYS A 111 2.59 13.99 -20.84
C LYS A 111 4.10 13.74 -20.83
N GLN A 112 4.92 14.76 -21.12
CA GLN A 112 6.36 14.61 -21.08
C GLN A 112 6.85 14.39 -19.65
N LYS A 113 6.29 15.15 -18.70
CA LYS A 113 6.59 14.97 -17.28
C LYS A 113 6.10 13.62 -16.77
N GLN A 114 4.91 13.17 -17.18
CA GLN A 114 4.42 11.83 -16.84
C GLN A 114 5.37 10.74 -17.36
N ALA A 115 5.79 10.84 -18.61
CA ALA A 115 6.71 9.88 -19.23
C ALA A 115 8.06 9.83 -18.50
N LYS A 116 8.60 11.00 -18.09
CA LYS A 116 9.83 11.07 -17.28
C LYS A 116 9.67 10.36 -15.93
N LEU A 117 8.58 10.62 -15.20
CA LEU A 117 8.31 9.96 -13.92
C LEU A 117 8.18 8.44 -14.06
N TYR A 118 7.50 7.96 -15.11
CA TYR A 118 7.45 6.53 -15.42
C TYR A 118 8.85 5.97 -15.71
N LEU A 119 9.66 6.68 -16.48
CA LEU A 119 11.00 6.25 -16.84
C LEU A 119 11.92 6.17 -15.62
N GLU A 120 11.88 7.16 -14.75
CA GLU A 120 12.64 7.18 -13.51
C GLU A 120 12.26 6.02 -12.59
N LEU A 121 10.96 5.82 -12.38
CA LEU A 121 10.48 4.70 -11.59
C LEU A 121 10.93 3.35 -12.17
N ALA A 122 10.85 3.19 -13.50
CA ALA A 122 11.34 2.00 -14.18
C ALA A 122 12.84 1.80 -13.99
N THR A 123 13.62 2.88 -14.07
CA THR A 123 15.08 2.85 -13.88
C THR A 123 15.42 2.41 -12.45
N TYR A 124 14.82 3.03 -11.43
CA TYR A 124 15.05 2.64 -10.04
C TYR A 124 14.71 1.18 -9.78
N LEU A 125 13.55 0.73 -10.27
CA LEU A 125 13.13 -0.66 -10.09
C LEU A 125 14.04 -1.64 -10.84
N SER A 126 14.59 -1.27 -12.00
CA SER A 126 15.52 -2.13 -12.76
C SER A 126 16.90 -2.21 -12.15
N VAL A 127 17.44 -1.10 -11.62
CA VAL A 127 18.78 -1.04 -11.02
C VAL A 127 18.83 -1.86 -9.73
N PHE A 128 17.80 -1.79 -8.91
CA PHE A 128 17.77 -2.46 -7.60
C PHE A 128 17.06 -3.82 -7.63
N SER A 129 16.77 -4.34 -8.83
CA SER A 129 16.08 -5.62 -8.99
C SER A 129 17.00 -6.85 -9.01
N ASP A 130 18.29 -6.69 -8.77
CA ASP A 130 19.31 -7.75 -8.94
C ASP A 130 19.02 -9.06 -8.20
N LYS A 131 17.94 -9.12 -7.43
CA LYS A 131 17.57 -10.31 -6.64
C LYS A 131 16.14 -10.82 -6.82
N LYS A 132 15.27 -10.19 -7.63
CA LYS A 132 13.88 -10.67 -7.78
C LYS A 132 13.30 -10.31 -9.16
N GLU A 133 12.96 -11.32 -9.96
CA GLU A 133 12.24 -11.19 -11.25
C GLU A 133 11.02 -10.27 -11.20
N MET A 134 10.33 -10.24 -10.05
CA MET A 134 9.12 -9.43 -9.84
C MET A 134 9.35 -7.92 -10.00
N LYS A 135 10.55 -7.41 -9.71
CA LYS A 135 10.88 -5.98 -9.91
C LYS A 135 11.11 -5.66 -11.37
N LEU A 136 11.72 -6.58 -12.12
CA LEU A 136 11.93 -6.43 -13.57
C LEU A 136 10.60 -6.39 -14.33
N ASP A 137 9.60 -7.17 -13.93
CA ASP A 137 8.27 -7.13 -14.55
C ASP A 137 7.59 -5.78 -14.34
N LYS A 138 7.60 -5.26 -13.11
CA LYS A 138 7.07 -3.92 -12.82
C LYS A 138 7.84 -2.83 -13.56
N SER A 139 9.17 -2.90 -13.54
CA SER A 139 10.04 -1.98 -14.28
C SER A 139 9.69 -1.96 -15.76
N LEU A 140 9.49 -3.13 -16.39
CA LEU A 140 9.09 -3.25 -17.78
C LEU A 140 7.75 -2.58 -18.08
N VAL A 141 6.77 -2.74 -17.19
CA VAL A 141 5.44 -2.09 -17.34
C VAL A 141 5.58 -0.57 -17.38
N TYR A 142 6.34 0.01 -16.44
CA TYR A 142 6.53 1.46 -16.39
C TYR A 142 7.39 1.98 -17.54
N ALA A 143 8.45 1.26 -17.92
CA ALA A 143 9.27 1.63 -19.07
C ALA A 143 8.48 1.64 -20.39
N LYS A 144 7.56 0.67 -20.59
CA LYS A 144 6.66 0.65 -21.75
C LYS A 144 5.70 1.84 -21.74
N LYS A 145 5.11 2.18 -20.58
CA LYS A 145 4.25 3.38 -20.48
C LYS A 145 5.00 4.66 -20.84
N ALA A 146 6.26 4.79 -20.42
CA ALA A 146 7.10 5.92 -20.79
C ALA A 146 7.40 5.93 -22.31
N GLU A 147 7.69 4.76 -22.89
CA GLU A 147 7.93 4.61 -24.34
C GLU A 147 6.71 4.99 -25.16
N ASP A 148 5.50 4.54 -24.76
CA ASP A 148 4.25 4.85 -25.46
C ASP A 148 3.93 6.36 -25.46
N MET A 149 4.46 7.10 -24.50
CA MET A 149 4.23 8.54 -24.38
C MET A 149 5.29 9.40 -25.05
N LEU A 150 6.56 8.97 -25.05
CA LEU A 150 7.68 9.86 -25.39
C LEU A 150 8.53 9.37 -26.57
N HIS A 151 8.58 8.09 -26.87
CA HIS A 151 9.42 7.50 -27.93
C HIS A 151 10.85 8.07 -27.99
N SER A 152 11.51 8.22 -26.84
CA SER A 152 12.84 8.86 -26.76
C SER A 152 13.99 7.85 -26.80
N ALA A 153 15.21 8.37 -27.02
CA ALA A 153 16.42 7.56 -26.88
C ALA A 153 16.55 6.99 -25.46
N ASP A 154 16.20 7.77 -24.42
CA ASP A 154 16.29 7.32 -23.03
C ASP A 154 15.30 6.20 -22.72
N THR A 155 14.07 6.24 -23.25
CA THR A 155 13.09 5.16 -23.05
C THR A 155 13.56 3.88 -23.74
N ALA A 156 14.12 3.97 -24.94
CA ALA A 156 14.68 2.84 -25.65
C ALA A 156 15.90 2.25 -24.90
N ARG A 157 16.77 3.09 -24.34
CA ARG A 157 17.91 2.64 -23.52
C ARG A 157 17.45 1.85 -22.30
N VAL A 158 16.52 2.38 -21.52
CA VAL A 158 16.01 1.71 -20.33
C VAL A 158 15.33 0.38 -20.68
N LEU A 159 14.54 0.33 -21.76
CA LEU A 159 13.93 -0.92 -22.22
C LEU A 159 14.97 -1.95 -22.64
N SER A 160 16.03 -1.53 -23.36
CA SER A 160 17.15 -2.41 -23.70
C SER A 160 17.82 -3.01 -22.46
N GLU A 161 18.08 -2.20 -21.44
CA GLU A 161 18.69 -2.66 -20.19
C GLU A 161 17.78 -3.66 -19.44
N ILE A 162 16.48 -3.39 -19.36
CA ILE A 162 15.51 -4.28 -18.72
C ILE A 162 15.43 -5.62 -19.46
N TYR A 163 15.33 -5.61 -20.79
CA TYR A 163 15.29 -6.84 -21.59
C TYR A 163 16.60 -7.62 -21.51
N THR A 164 17.76 -6.95 -21.43
CA THR A 164 19.04 -7.61 -21.18
C THR A 164 19.04 -8.36 -19.84
N LYS A 165 18.56 -7.72 -18.78
CA LYS A 165 18.45 -8.35 -17.44
C LYS A 165 17.43 -9.50 -17.39
N ARG A 166 16.44 -9.46 -18.27
CA ARG A 166 15.45 -10.54 -18.43
C ARG A 166 15.93 -11.67 -19.36
N HIS A 167 17.14 -11.58 -19.89
CA HIS A 167 17.69 -12.52 -20.87
C HIS A 167 16.90 -12.59 -22.20
N GLU A 168 16.13 -11.55 -22.52
CA GLU A 168 15.37 -11.42 -23.77
C GLU A 168 16.19 -10.68 -24.84
N GLN A 169 17.24 -11.34 -25.34
CA GLN A 169 18.32 -10.70 -26.11
C GLN A 169 17.83 -10.04 -27.42
N ASP A 170 16.88 -10.65 -28.12
CA ASP A 170 16.35 -10.08 -29.39
C ASP A 170 15.65 -8.74 -29.14
N LYS A 171 14.86 -8.65 -28.07
CA LYS A 171 14.21 -7.38 -27.69
C LYS A 171 15.22 -6.37 -27.19
N ALA A 172 16.21 -6.79 -26.43
CA ALA A 172 17.29 -5.93 -25.97
C ALA A 172 18.04 -5.30 -27.15
N ASN A 173 18.38 -6.08 -28.16
CA ASN A 173 19.05 -5.60 -29.37
C ASN A 173 18.18 -4.62 -30.14
N LYS A 174 16.90 -4.95 -30.37
CA LYS A 174 15.94 -4.05 -31.02
C LYS A 174 15.91 -2.67 -30.37
N TYR A 175 15.79 -2.61 -29.04
CA TYR A 175 15.73 -1.34 -28.32
C TYR A 175 17.09 -0.63 -28.25
N ARG A 176 18.19 -1.36 -28.34
CA ARG A 176 19.53 -0.77 -28.47
C ARG A 176 19.69 -0.03 -29.81
N GLU A 177 19.25 -0.64 -30.89
CA GLU A 177 19.22 -0.01 -32.21
C GLU A 177 18.36 1.24 -32.24
N LEU A 178 17.14 1.17 -31.67
CA LEU A 178 16.26 2.33 -31.54
C LEU A 178 16.89 3.46 -30.71
N ASN A 179 17.63 3.13 -29.65
CA ASN A 179 18.34 4.15 -28.86
C ASN A 179 19.39 4.86 -29.71
N VAL A 180 20.21 4.14 -30.48
CA VAL A 180 21.24 4.71 -31.36
C VAL A 180 20.60 5.60 -32.43
N GLN A 181 19.55 5.11 -33.10
CA GLN A 181 18.83 5.86 -34.13
C GLN A 181 18.31 7.19 -33.57
N ARG A 182 17.56 7.16 -32.46
CA ARG A 182 16.93 8.36 -31.85
C ARG A 182 17.97 9.33 -31.29
N SER A 183 19.10 8.84 -30.80
CA SER A 183 20.21 9.69 -30.35
C SER A 183 20.88 10.43 -31.50
N GLY A 184 21.02 9.77 -32.67
CA GLY A 184 21.55 10.39 -33.89
C GLY A 184 20.62 11.45 -34.49
N GLU A 185 19.30 11.29 -34.37
CA GLU A 185 18.33 12.26 -34.84
C GLU A 185 18.38 13.56 -34.00
N LYS A 186 18.48 13.45 -32.67
CA LYS A 186 18.66 14.62 -31.79
C LYS A 186 19.88 15.44 -32.07
N GLY A 187 20.98 14.77 -32.48
CA GLY A 187 22.22 15.46 -32.86
C GLY A 187 22.10 16.32 -34.13
N LYS A 188 21.18 15.95 -35.03
CA LYS A 188 20.96 16.71 -36.29
C LYS A 188 20.06 17.93 -36.09
N GLU A 189 19.06 17.87 -35.20
CA GLU A 189 18.18 19.01 -34.89
C GLU A 189 18.89 20.13 -34.11
N SER A 190 19.97 19.83 -33.41
CA SER A 190 20.74 20.83 -32.65
C SER A 190 21.75 21.62 -33.45
N ILE A 191 21.99 21.28 -34.74
CA ILE A 191 23.00 21.89 -35.60
C ILE A 191 22.37 22.74 -36.72
N GLY A 192 21.04 22.75 -36.85
CA GLY A 192 20.26 23.59 -37.78
C GLY A 192 19.65 24.79 -37.11
#